data_4fc5f39b754e44c29b1f3e36f1f2b87f
#
_entry.id   4fc5f39b754e44c29b1f3e36f1f2b87f
#
_cell.length_a   1.000
_cell.length_b   1.000
_cell.length_c   1.000
_cell.angle_alpha   90.00
_cell.angle_beta   90.00
_cell.angle_gamma   90.00
#
_symmetry.space_group_name_H-M   'P 1'
#
loop_
_entity.id
_entity.type
_entity.pdbx_description
1 polymer ?
#
loop_
_entity_poly.entity_id
_entity_poly.type
_entity_poly.pdbx_seq_one_letter_code
_entity_poly.pdbx_strand_id
1 'polypeptide(L)'
;MSTTLAYILGIVILIIGIGVSVALHELGHMIPAKRFGVKVPEYFIGFGPRIWSVKRGETEYGIKAIWLGGYVKLVGMLPPAKPGRPDRKRKDGSLGMVGEARAEALEEIQPGEEHRAFYHLSVPKKLIVMAGGILTNLVLGIVLLAVAIGVVGIPGRTTTLSTVTPCVSSNIDADAPCQDSDPTGPASAAGIRAGDRIVSWGGVKVSSWEELQARITAGGTSPTQVVVERDGAERTVSVTAVEVQRTVRDSQGAPVKDASGAVRTQARPYVGISPSLGTIPQSPGKIPVLIGQAIGGTLKAIATLPVGLYHAVQAALGVEQRSADSGVV
;
A
#
# COMPACT_ATOMS: atom_id res chain seq x y z
N MET A 1 -0.99 22.59 12.38
CA MET A 1 -1.17 22.83 10.93
C MET A 1 -2.67 22.80 10.66
N SER A 2 -3.24 23.82 9.97
CA SER A 2 -4.68 23.77 9.67
C SER A 2 -5.00 22.61 8.72
N THR A 3 -6.19 22.03 8.83
CA THR A 3 -6.66 20.91 7.99
C THR A 3 -6.55 21.27 6.49
N THR A 4 -6.89 22.50 6.13
CA THR A 4 -6.79 23.00 4.76
C THR A 4 -5.35 22.98 4.23
N LEU A 5 -4.38 23.43 5.05
CA LEU A 5 -2.97 23.43 4.67
C LEU A 5 -2.44 21.99 4.46
N ALA A 6 -2.89 21.06 5.30
CA ALA A 6 -2.54 19.64 5.15
C ALA A 6 -3.06 19.05 3.83
N TYR A 7 -4.31 19.37 3.44
CA TYR A 7 -4.88 18.93 2.16
C TYR A 7 -4.12 19.51 0.96
N ILE A 8 -3.84 20.83 0.98
CA ILE A 8 -3.10 21.48 -0.11
C ILE A 8 -1.70 20.85 -0.25
N LEU A 9 -0.98 20.67 0.86
CA LEU A 9 0.33 20.06 0.85
C LEU A 9 0.27 18.60 0.32
N GLY A 10 -0.73 17.83 0.71
CA GLY A 10 -0.96 16.47 0.22
C GLY A 10 -1.17 16.43 -1.30
N ILE A 11 -1.98 17.33 -1.84
CA ILE A 11 -2.23 17.45 -3.29
C ILE A 11 -0.94 17.83 -4.03
N VAL A 12 -0.17 18.80 -3.52
CA VAL A 12 1.10 19.21 -4.12
C VAL A 12 2.11 18.06 -4.13
N ILE A 13 2.26 17.34 -3.02
CA ILE A 13 3.14 16.17 -2.93
C ILE A 13 2.70 15.08 -3.92
N LEU A 14 1.39 14.84 -4.05
CA LEU A 14 0.86 13.86 -5.00
C LEU A 14 1.21 14.23 -6.45
N ILE A 15 0.99 15.49 -6.85
CA ILE A 15 1.29 15.96 -8.21
C ILE A 15 2.79 15.83 -8.51
N ILE A 16 3.65 16.28 -7.58
CA ILE A 16 5.10 16.13 -7.73
C ILE A 16 5.50 14.66 -7.79
N GLY A 17 4.92 13.81 -6.93
CA GLY A 17 5.19 12.37 -6.91
C GLY A 17 4.83 11.68 -8.22
N ILE A 18 3.68 12.03 -8.82
CA ILE A 18 3.28 11.53 -10.14
C ILE A 18 4.28 12.00 -11.20
N GLY A 19 4.66 13.28 -11.22
CA GLY A 19 5.62 13.81 -12.17
C GLY A 19 6.99 13.10 -12.08
N VAL A 20 7.48 12.87 -10.86
CA VAL A 20 8.74 12.11 -10.63
C VAL A 20 8.60 10.66 -11.09
N SER A 21 7.47 10.00 -10.79
CA SER A 21 7.20 8.62 -11.22
C SER A 21 7.20 8.48 -12.73
N VAL A 22 6.56 9.41 -13.44
CA VAL A 22 6.55 9.48 -14.91
C VAL A 22 7.97 9.70 -15.44
N ALA A 23 8.71 10.66 -14.89
CA ALA A 23 10.07 10.91 -15.30
C ALA A 23 10.96 9.66 -15.16
N LEU A 24 10.89 8.97 -14.04
CA LEU A 24 11.64 7.73 -13.81
C LEU A 24 11.20 6.61 -14.75
N HIS A 25 9.90 6.51 -15.06
CA HIS A 25 9.37 5.54 -16.03
C HIS A 25 9.97 5.74 -17.40
N GLU A 26 9.92 6.97 -17.94
CA GLU A 26 10.51 7.30 -19.25
C GLU A 26 12.03 7.10 -19.26
N LEU A 27 12.70 7.41 -18.15
CA LEU A 27 14.11 7.15 -17.96
C LEU A 27 14.43 5.65 -18.03
N GLY A 28 13.53 4.82 -17.50
CA GLY A 28 13.61 3.36 -17.59
C GLY A 28 13.62 2.82 -19.01
N HIS A 29 12.96 3.49 -19.96
CA HIS A 29 13.04 3.17 -21.39
C HIS A 29 14.29 3.77 -22.04
N MET A 30 14.62 5.01 -21.70
CA MET A 30 15.70 5.76 -22.32
C MET A 30 17.07 5.15 -22.06
N ILE A 31 17.37 4.76 -20.81
CA ILE A 31 18.70 4.27 -20.43
C ILE A 31 19.09 3.02 -21.24
N PRO A 32 18.29 1.94 -21.27
CA PRO A 32 18.65 0.77 -22.06
C PRO A 32 18.64 1.06 -23.57
N ALA A 33 17.73 1.92 -24.07
CA ALA A 33 17.71 2.30 -25.48
C ALA A 33 19.05 2.94 -25.90
N LYS A 34 19.52 3.94 -25.17
CA LYS A 34 20.83 4.58 -25.41
C LYS A 34 21.99 3.61 -25.26
N ARG A 35 21.97 2.73 -24.23
CA ARG A 35 23.00 1.73 -24.03
C ARG A 35 23.09 0.72 -25.19
N PHE A 36 21.98 0.47 -25.88
CA PHE A 36 21.94 -0.38 -27.07
C PHE A 36 22.17 0.38 -28.37
N GLY A 37 22.51 1.67 -28.31
CA GLY A 37 22.86 2.51 -29.46
C GLY A 37 21.68 3.12 -30.20
N VAL A 38 20.44 3.03 -29.66
CA VAL A 38 19.29 3.68 -30.27
C VAL A 38 19.38 5.20 -30.11
N LYS A 39 19.08 5.94 -31.16
CA LYS A 39 19.02 7.40 -31.13
C LYS A 39 17.77 7.85 -30.37
N VAL A 40 17.97 8.72 -29.37
CA VAL A 40 16.90 9.26 -28.52
C VAL A 40 16.94 10.79 -28.60
N PRO A 41 16.20 11.41 -29.51
CA PRO A 41 16.22 12.86 -29.68
C PRO A 41 15.49 13.63 -28.58
N GLU A 42 14.42 13.06 -28.02
CA GLU A 42 13.56 13.77 -27.06
C GLU A 42 13.25 12.92 -25.83
N TYR A 43 13.27 13.61 -24.67
CA TYR A 43 12.80 13.11 -23.38
C TYR A 43 12.03 14.23 -22.69
N PHE A 44 10.71 14.06 -22.57
CA PHE A 44 9.86 15.10 -22.02
C PHE A 44 8.91 14.56 -20.95
N ILE A 45 8.75 15.34 -19.87
CA ILE A 45 7.71 15.14 -18.87
C ILE A 45 6.53 16.03 -19.26
N GLY A 46 5.34 15.42 -19.43
CA GLY A 46 4.14 16.11 -19.83
C GLY A 46 3.91 16.14 -21.34
N PHE A 47 2.78 16.74 -21.72
CA PHE A 47 2.31 16.96 -23.09
C PHE A 47 1.98 18.42 -23.32
N GLY A 48 1.68 18.77 -24.58
CA GLY A 48 1.30 20.13 -24.96
C GLY A 48 2.48 21.09 -25.18
N PRO A 49 2.32 22.40 -24.98
CA PRO A 49 3.36 23.38 -25.22
C PRO A 49 4.53 23.20 -24.28
N ARG A 50 5.74 23.45 -24.78
CA ARG A 50 6.99 23.35 -24.04
C ARG A 50 7.12 24.54 -23.07
N ILE A 51 7.34 24.25 -21.79
CA ILE A 51 7.62 25.25 -20.76
C ILE A 51 9.13 25.52 -20.70
N TRP A 52 9.92 24.42 -20.65
CA TRP A 52 11.36 24.50 -20.52
C TRP A 52 12.01 23.28 -21.14
N SER A 53 13.18 23.48 -21.76
CA SER A 53 14.01 22.38 -22.22
C SER A 53 15.49 22.74 -22.27
N VAL A 54 16.33 21.70 -22.25
CA VAL A 54 17.77 21.78 -22.40
C VAL A 54 18.27 20.66 -23.28
N LYS A 55 19.11 20.93 -24.27
CA LYS A 55 19.74 19.95 -25.13
C LYS A 55 21.06 19.51 -24.52
N ARG A 56 21.22 18.20 -24.30
CA ARG A 56 22.48 17.57 -23.86
C ARG A 56 22.85 16.44 -24.83
N GLY A 57 23.93 16.68 -25.58
CA GLY A 57 24.31 15.77 -26.67
C GLY A 57 23.23 15.71 -27.75
N GLU A 58 22.76 14.53 -28.08
CA GLU A 58 21.72 14.31 -29.09
C GLU A 58 20.29 14.39 -28.54
N THR A 59 20.11 14.47 -27.22
CA THR A 59 18.79 14.43 -26.56
C THR A 59 18.40 15.79 -26.01
N GLU A 60 17.20 16.23 -26.33
CA GLU A 60 16.53 17.36 -25.69
C GLU A 60 15.69 16.86 -24.51
N TYR A 61 15.98 17.38 -23.32
CA TYR A 61 15.28 17.09 -22.07
C TYR A 61 14.40 18.27 -21.73
N GLY A 62 13.14 18.03 -21.33
CA GLY A 62 12.28 19.13 -21.01
C GLY A 62 11.00 18.78 -20.27
N ILE A 63 10.24 19.87 -19.98
CA ILE A 63 8.96 19.81 -19.30
C ILE A 63 7.93 20.53 -20.15
N LYS A 64 6.76 19.91 -20.31
CA LYS A 64 5.60 20.46 -21.02
C LYS A 64 4.48 20.83 -20.05
N ALA A 65 3.49 21.56 -20.52
CA ALA A 65 2.48 22.21 -19.68
C ALA A 65 1.51 21.23 -18.97
N ILE A 66 1.22 20.09 -19.57
CA ILE A 66 0.23 19.11 -19.07
C ILE A 66 0.98 17.91 -18.46
N TRP A 67 1.07 17.83 -17.15
CA TRP A 67 1.86 16.85 -16.40
C TRP A 67 1.16 15.48 -16.23
N LEU A 68 0.26 15.11 -17.13
CA LEU A 68 -0.45 13.83 -17.12
C LEU A 68 0.27 12.77 -17.95
N GLY A 69 1.57 12.60 -17.77
CA GLY A 69 2.37 11.62 -18.49
C GLY A 69 3.71 12.17 -18.93
N GLY A 70 4.39 11.47 -19.82
CA GLY A 70 5.66 11.84 -20.42
C GLY A 70 5.90 11.02 -21.68
N TYR A 71 7.01 11.25 -22.34
CA TYR A 71 7.45 10.41 -23.44
C TYR A 71 8.95 10.47 -23.65
N VAL A 72 9.47 9.37 -24.14
CA VAL A 72 10.80 9.25 -24.70
C VAL A 72 10.68 8.90 -26.18
N LYS A 73 11.25 9.70 -27.05
CA LYS A 73 11.21 9.48 -28.49
C LYS A 73 12.37 8.56 -28.89
N LEU A 74 12.02 7.34 -29.33
CA LEU A 74 12.99 6.37 -29.85
C LEU A 74 12.89 6.38 -31.38
N VAL A 75 13.99 6.72 -32.06
CA VAL A 75 13.99 6.76 -33.53
C VAL A 75 13.79 5.38 -34.11
N GLY A 76 12.95 5.27 -35.16
CA GLY A 76 12.69 4.03 -35.86
C GLY A 76 11.91 2.99 -35.04
N MET A 77 10.86 3.38 -34.34
CA MET A 77 9.98 2.44 -33.61
C MET A 77 9.28 1.46 -34.56
N LEU A 78 8.90 1.90 -35.76
CA LEU A 78 8.26 1.08 -36.79
C LEU A 78 9.24 0.72 -37.89
N PRO A 79 9.37 -0.59 -38.23
CA PRO A 79 10.24 -1.02 -39.31
C PRO A 79 9.62 -0.63 -40.68
N PRO A 80 10.43 -0.55 -41.77
CA PRO A 80 9.92 -0.41 -43.13
C PRO A 80 8.89 -1.47 -43.47
N ALA A 81 8.03 -1.17 -44.46
CA ALA A 81 7.08 -2.14 -44.97
C ALA A 81 7.83 -3.38 -45.49
N LYS A 82 7.28 -4.56 -45.28
CA LYS A 82 7.89 -5.80 -45.78
C LYS A 82 7.91 -5.82 -47.29
N PRO A 83 8.97 -6.30 -47.94
CA PRO A 83 8.98 -6.54 -49.38
C PRO A 83 7.78 -7.38 -49.80
N GLY A 84 7.04 -6.94 -50.82
CA GLY A 84 5.84 -7.62 -51.31
C GLY A 84 4.54 -7.41 -50.51
N ARG A 85 4.61 -6.63 -49.39
CA ARG A 85 3.42 -6.23 -48.59
C ARG A 85 3.46 -4.73 -48.31
N PRO A 86 3.11 -3.88 -49.29
CA PRO A 86 3.07 -2.43 -49.10
C PRO A 86 1.97 -2.06 -48.10
N ASP A 87 2.08 -0.88 -47.55
CA ASP A 87 1.07 -0.33 -46.63
C ASP A 87 -0.26 -0.14 -47.37
N ARG A 88 -1.37 -0.40 -46.68
CA ARG A 88 -2.71 -0.18 -47.22
C ARG A 88 -2.92 1.30 -47.51
N LYS A 89 -3.41 1.57 -48.70
CA LYS A 89 -3.87 2.90 -49.12
C LYS A 89 -5.37 3.05 -48.87
N ARG A 90 -5.78 4.24 -48.50
CA ARG A 90 -7.20 4.64 -48.43
C ARG A 90 -7.78 4.76 -49.83
N LYS A 91 -9.09 4.90 -49.96
CA LYS A 91 -9.78 5.07 -51.25
C LYS A 91 -9.34 6.33 -52.02
N ASP A 92 -8.86 7.35 -51.30
CA ASP A 92 -8.31 8.60 -51.83
C ASP A 92 -6.84 8.51 -52.28
N GLY A 93 -6.23 7.32 -52.15
CA GLY A 93 -4.83 7.09 -52.49
C GLY A 93 -3.80 7.42 -51.36
N SER A 94 -4.23 8.05 -50.28
CA SER A 94 -3.37 8.32 -49.13
C SER A 94 -3.01 7.04 -48.37
N LEU A 95 -1.91 7.07 -47.60
CA LEU A 95 -1.53 5.97 -46.73
C LEU A 95 -2.58 5.80 -45.60
N GLY A 96 -2.82 4.56 -45.22
CA GLY A 96 -3.58 4.28 -44.01
C GLY A 96 -2.78 4.64 -42.75
N MET A 97 -3.42 4.73 -41.58
CA MET A 97 -2.84 5.14 -40.32
C MET A 97 -1.49 4.47 -40.01
N VAL A 98 -1.36 3.17 -40.23
CA VAL A 98 -0.10 2.43 -40.01
C VAL A 98 0.99 2.86 -40.98
N GLY A 99 0.62 3.13 -42.25
CA GLY A 99 1.55 3.60 -43.29
C GLY A 99 2.03 5.02 -43.02
N GLU A 100 1.16 5.91 -42.56
CA GLU A 100 1.48 7.29 -42.16
C GLU A 100 2.44 7.27 -40.98
N ALA A 101 2.12 6.55 -39.89
CA ALA A 101 2.98 6.43 -38.73
C ALA A 101 4.35 5.80 -39.05
N ARG A 102 4.40 4.89 -40.01
CA ARG A 102 5.66 4.30 -40.46
C ARG A 102 6.48 5.29 -41.27
N ALA A 103 5.87 6.02 -42.17
CA ALA A 103 6.54 7.04 -42.97
C ALA A 103 7.16 8.11 -42.04
N GLU A 104 6.41 8.60 -41.08
CA GLU A 104 6.89 9.54 -40.05
C GLU A 104 8.07 8.96 -39.26
N ALA A 105 7.97 7.71 -38.79
CA ALA A 105 9.04 7.05 -38.05
C ALA A 105 10.33 6.83 -38.88
N LEU A 106 10.22 6.71 -40.20
CA LEU A 106 11.35 6.56 -41.09
C LEU A 106 11.97 7.90 -41.50
N GLU A 107 11.19 8.96 -41.62
CA GLU A 107 11.70 10.33 -41.88
C GLU A 107 12.59 10.83 -40.71
N GLU A 108 12.41 10.34 -39.51
CA GLU A 108 13.23 10.67 -38.36
C GLU A 108 14.65 10.08 -38.41
N ILE A 109 14.87 9.10 -39.29
CA ILE A 109 16.16 8.44 -39.43
C ILE A 109 17.03 9.28 -40.36
N GLN A 110 18.12 9.85 -39.81
CA GLN A 110 19.06 10.60 -40.62
C GLN A 110 19.90 9.66 -41.49
N PRO A 111 20.30 10.07 -42.71
CA PRO A 111 21.18 9.30 -43.56
C PRO A 111 22.47 8.92 -42.81
N GLY A 112 22.81 7.63 -42.87
CA GLY A 112 24.00 7.08 -42.15
C GLY A 112 23.72 6.65 -40.70
N GLU A 113 22.55 6.94 -40.13
CA GLU A 113 22.18 6.55 -38.77
C GLU A 113 21.14 5.42 -38.73
N GLU A 114 20.88 4.75 -39.86
CA GLU A 114 19.88 3.69 -39.97
C GLU A 114 20.12 2.56 -38.95
N HIS A 115 21.40 2.26 -38.67
CA HIS A 115 21.77 1.24 -37.69
C HIS A 115 21.39 1.58 -36.26
N ARG A 116 21.04 2.84 -35.97
CA ARG A 116 20.61 3.33 -34.67
C ARG A 116 19.10 3.31 -34.46
N ALA A 117 18.35 2.81 -35.47
CA ALA A 117 16.91 2.68 -35.36
C ALA A 117 16.50 1.53 -34.43
N PHE A 118 15.46 1.75 -33.61
CA PHE A 118 14.96 0.77 -32.64
C PHE A 118 14.62 -0.57 -33.28
N TYR A 119 14.05 -0.58 -34.51
CA TYR A 119 13.68 -1.82 -35.17
C TYR A 119 14.86 -2.73 -35.51
N HIS A 120 16.10 -2.23 -35.55
CA HIS A 120 17.31 -3.04 -35.74
C HIS A 120 17.75 -3.81 -34.50
N LEU A 121 17.25 -3.45 -33.31
CA LEU A 121 17.58 -4.19 -32.11
C LEU A 121 17.10 -5.65 -32.21
N SER A 122 17.88 -6.56 -31.61
CA SER A 122 17.44 -7.94 -31.40
C SER A 122 16.23 -7.99 -30.44
N VAL A 123 15.40 -9.04 -30.57
CA VAL A 123 14.19 -9.19 -29.77
C VAL A 123 14.44 -9.05 -28.27
N PRO A 124 15.47 -9.68 -27.65
CA PRO A 124 15.74 -9.49 -26.21
C PRO A 124 16.02 -8.04 -25.83
N LYS A 125 16.80 -7.30 -26.66
CA LYS A 125 17.10 -5.89 -26.43
C LYS A 125 15.85 -5.03 -26.50
N LYS A 126 14.94 -5.28 -27.47
CA LYS A 126 13.63 -4.62 -27.56
C LYS A 126 12.81 -4.86 -26.30
N LEU A 127 12.74 -6.10 -25.83
CA LEU A 127 12.02 -6.44 -24.61
C LEU A 127 12.57 -5.72 -23.38
N ILE A 128 13.91 -5.63 -23.24
CA ILE A 128 14.56 -4.90 -22.14
C ILE A 128 14.17 -3.41 -22.20
N VAL A 129 14.23 -2.78 -23.36
CA VAL A 129 13.84 -1.38 -23.53
C VAL A 129 12.36 -1.20 -23.19
N MET A 130 11.48 -2.03 -23.72
CA MET A 130 10.02 -1.93 -23.49
C MET A 130 9.64 -2.22 -22.05
N ALA A 131 10.31 -3.16 -21.39
CA ALA A 131 10.06 -3.48 -19.97
C ALA A 131 10.69 -2.45 -19.01
N GLY A 132 11.64 -1.64 -19.47
CA GLY A 132 12.43 -0.74 -18.63
C GLY A 132 11.60 0.21 -17.78
N GLY A 133 10.59 0.86 -18.36
CA GLY A 133 9.69 1.75 -17.63
C GLY A 133 8.86 1.01 -16.58
N ILE A 134 8.30 -0.15 -16.94
CA ILE A 134 7.50 -0.98 -16.03
C ILE A 134 8.34 -1.45 -14.85
N LEU A 135 9.56 -1.94 -15.09
CA LEU A 135 10.49 -2.38 -14.05
C LEU A 135 10.90 -1.24 -13.14
N THR A 136 11.12 -0.05 -13.69
CA THR A 136 11.42 1.16 -12.89
C THR A 136 10.28 1.49 -11.93
N ASN A 137 9.03 1.46 -12.40
CA ASN A 137 7.87 1.70 -11.54
C ASN A 137 7.70 0.59 -10.48
N LEU A 138 7.98 -0.66 -10.83
CA LEU A 138 7.94 -1.76 -9.86
C LEU A 138 8.96 -1.55 -8.74
N VAL A 139 10.20 -1.21 -9.09
CA VAL A 139 11.26 -0.93 -8.10
C VAL A 139 10.88 0.29 -7.25
N LEU A 140 10.40 1.37 -7.87
CA LEU A 140 9.94 2.56 -7.17
C LEU A 140 8.81 2.22 -6.18
N GLY A 141 7.83 1.43 -6.61
CA GLY A 141 6.72 0.96 -5.77
C GLY A 141 7.20 0.15 -4.57
N ILE A 142 8.16 -0.78 -4.77
CA ILE A 142 8.75 -1.56 -3.69
C ILE A 142 9.49 -0.65 -2.69
N VAL A 143 10.27 0.31 -3.16
CA VAL A 143 10.99 1.26 -2.31
C VAL A 143 10.02 2.12 -1.50
N LEU A 144 9.01 2.69 -2.15
CA LEU A 144 7.99 3.50 -1.47
C LEU A 144 7.20 2.69 -0.42
N LEU A 145 6.86 1.45 -0.75
CA LEU A 145 6.18 0.54 0.17
C LEU A 145 7.09 0.19 1.37
N ALA A 146 8.38 -0.05 1.13
CA ALA A 146 9.35 -0.29 2.21
C ALA A 146 9.46 0.91 3.15
N VAL A 147 9.54 2.12 2.60
CA VAL A 147 9.55 3.37 3.38
C VAL A 147 8.24 3.53 4.15
N ALA A 148 7.09 3.33 3.52
CA ALA A 148 5.80 3.42 4.18
C ALA A 148 5.69 2.44 5.35
N ILE A 149 6.05 1.17 5.16
CA ILE A 149 6.00 0.14 6.21
C ILE A 149 7.00 0.43 7.35
N GLY A 150 8.21 0.89 7.01
CA GLY A 150 9.28 1.10 7.98
C GLY A 150 9.17 2.42 8.76
N VAL A 151 8.69 3.49 8.12
CA VAL A 151 8.63 4.84 8.70
C VAL A 151 7.22 5.17 9.21
N VAL A 152 6.20 5.00 8.38
CA VAL A 152 4.81 5.29 8.77
C VAL A 152 4.24 4.12 9.57
N GLY A 153 4.52 2.90 9.15
CA GLY A 153 4.01 1.67 9.77
C GLY A 153 2.76 1.11 9.10
N ILE A 154 2.32 -0.02 9.60
CA ILE A 154 1.06 -0.65 9.19
C ILE A 154 -0.05 -0.35 10.21
N PRO A 155 -1.31 -0.24 9.79
CA PRO A 155 -2.43 -0.08 10.70
C PRO A 155 -2.49 -1.25 11.70
N GLY A 156 -2.67 -0.93 12.97
CA GLY A 156 -2.73 -1.94 14.01
C GLY A 156 -3.19 -1.39 15.36
N ARG A 157 -3.28 -2.28 16.34
CA ARG A 157 -3.61 -1.94 17.72
C ARG A 157 -2.33 -1.50 18.43
N THR A 158 -2.29 -0.24 18.87
CA THR A 158 -1.15 0.32 19.57
C THR A 158 -1.22 0.04 21.07
N THR A 159 -0.12 0.31 21.80
CA THR A 159 -0.11 0.27 23.27
C THR A 159 -0.69 1.55 23.91
N THR A 160 -1.10 2.53 23.10
CA THR A 160 -1.89 3.68 23.56
C THR A 160 -3.32 3.25 23.78
N LEU A 161 -3.90 3.68 24.90
CA LEU A 161 -5.24 3.27 25.31
C LEU A 161 -6.31 4.18 24.72
N SER A 162 -7.31 3.61 24.06
CA SER A 162 -8.50 4.34 23.63
C SER A 162 -9.49 4.52 24.79
N THR A 163 -9.66 3.45 25.59
CA THR A 163 -10.57 3.45 26.73
C THR A 163 -9.98 2.66 27.90
N VAL A 164 -10.38 3.06 29.09
CA VAL A 164 -10.15 2.33 30.34
C VAL A 164 -11.52 2.11 30.97
N THR A 165 -11.88 0.84 31.17
CA THR A 165 -13.18 0.47 31.71
C THR A 165 -13.21 0.74 33.21
N PRO A 166 -14.16 1.51 33.71
CA PRO A 166 -14.20 1.90 35.12
C PRO A 166 -14.60 0.76 36.08
N CYS A 167 -15.24 -0.28 35.57
CA CYS A 167 -15.73 -1.41 36.36
C CYS A 167 -15.37 -2.77 35.74
N VAL A 168 -15.54 -3.82 36.52
CA VAL A 168 -15.53 -5.21 36.03
C VAL A 168 -16.99 -5.68 35.99
N SER A 169 -17.62 -5.62 34.80
CA SER A 169 -18.99 -6.10 34.66
C SER A 169 -19.05 -7.59 34.94
N SER A 170 -20.01 -7.97 35.77
CA SER A 170 -20.38 -9.38 36.04
C SER A 170 -20.95 -10.08 34.80
N ASN A 171 -21.36 -9.33 33.79
CA ASN A 171 -21.89 -9.87 32.55
C ASN A 171 -20.75 -10.26 31.58
N ILE A 172 -20.86 -11.43 30.99
CA ILE A 172 -19.87 -12.03 30.08
C ILE A 172 -19.67 -11.18 28.81
N ASP A 173 -20.67 -10.39 28.43
CA ASP A 173 -20.64 -9.52 27.27
C ASP A 173 -19.98 -8.17 27.62
N ALA A 174 -18.87 -7.87 26.96
CA ALA A 174 -17.95 -6.78 27.28
C ALA A 174 -18.54 -5.35 27.16
N ASP A 175 -19.73 -5.19 26.58
CA ASP A 175 -20.36 -3.91 26.29
C ASP A 175 -21.49 -3.53 27.26
N ALA A 176 -21.69 -4.30 28.32
CA ALA A 176 -22.69 -3.95 29.32
C ALA A 176 -22.21 -2.70 30.10
N PRO A 177 -23.12 -1.70 30.29
CA PRO A 177 -22.80 -0.53 31.11
C PRO A 177 -22.51 -0.94 32.55
N CYS A 178 -21.60 -0.22 33.21
CA CYS A 178 -21.26 -0.43 34.62
C CYS A 178 -22.51 -0.20 35.50
N GLN A 179 -22.68 -1.07 36.46
CA GLN A 179 -23.70 -0.94 37.54
C GLN A 179 -22.96 -0.48 38.82
N ASP A 180 -23.69 0.16 39.72
CA ASP A 180 -23.14 0.63 41.01
C ASP A 180 -22.59 -0.50 41.90
N SER A 181 -23.06 -1.73 41.67
CA SER A 181 -22.58 -2.94 42.35
C SER A 181 -21.34 -3.57 41.75
N ASP A 182 -20.91 -3.13 40.57
CA ASP A 182 -19.75 -3.73 39.90
C ASP A 182 -18.43 -3.30 40.55
N PRO A 183 -17.47 -4.21 40.75
CA PRO A 183 -16.16 -3.86 41.26
C PRO A 183 -15.41 -2.88 40.33
N THR A 184 -14.61 -2.00 40.92
CA THR A 184 -13.78 -1.07 40.18
C THR A 184 -12.81 -1.80 39.24
N GLY A 185 -12.69 -1.33 38.00
CA GLY A 185 -11.77 -1.89 37.00
C GLY A 185 -10.31 -1.77 37.45
N PRO A 186 -9.49 -2.82 37.29
CA PRO A 186 -8.10 -2.85 37.75
C PRO A 186 -7.23 -1.69 37.25
N ALA A 187 -7.29 -1.37 35.97
CA ALA A 187 -6.54 -0.26 35.38
C ALA A 187 -7.03 1.09 35.91
N SER A 188 -8.37 1.24 36.04
CA SER A 188 -8.99 2.46 36.60
C SER A 188 -8.57 2.67 38.06
N ALA A 189 -8.61 1.61 38.88
CA ALA A 189 -8.15 1.64 40.27
C ALA A 189 -6.66 2.01 40.41
N ALA A 190 -5.83 1.59 39.47
CA ALA A 190 -4.40 1.95 39.39
C ALA A 190 -4.16 3.38 38.84
N GLY A 191 -5.21 4.12 38.47
CA GLY A 191 -5.08 5.50 37.98
C GLY A 191 -4.64 5.58 36.49
N ILE A 192 -4.69 4.49 35.74
CA ILE A 192 -4.50 4.47 34.29
C ILE A 192 -5.70 5.15 33.62
N ARG A 193 -5.46 5.90 32.53
CA ARG A 193 -6.47 6.68 31.82
C ARG A 193 -6.44 6.45 30.34
N ALA A 194 -7.54 6.75 29.65
CA ALA A 194 -7.53 6.86 28.20
C ALA A 194 -6.49 7.89 27.74
N GLY A 195 -5.78 7.58 26.66
CA GLY A 195 -4.64 8.38 26.18
C GLY A 195 -3.28 7.95 26.73
N ASP A 196 -3.21 7.19 27.83
CA ASP A 196 -1.95 6.64 28.31
C ASP A 196 -1.35 5.66 27.30
N ARG A 197 -0.04 5.66 27.16
CA ARG A 197 0.71 4.67 26.38
C ARG A 197 1.42 3.70 27.34
N ILE A 198 1.12 2.42 27.26
CA ILE A 198 1.83 1.41 28.06
C ILE A 198 3.23 1.23 27.49
N VAL A 199 4.25 1.51 28.27
CA VAL A 199 5.67 1.42 27.92
C VAL A 199 6.27 0.08 28.34
N SER A 200 5.93 -0.38 29.57
CA SER A 200 6.39 -1.68 30.04
C SER A 200 5.35 -2.34 30.93
N TRP A 201 5.40 -3.68 30.98
CA TRP A 201 4.56 -4.52 31.83
C TRP A 201 5.43 -5.55 32.55
N GLY A 202 5.41 -5.56 33.87
CA GLY A 202 6.24 -6.45 34.69
C GLY A 202 7.75 -6.27 34.44
N GLY A 203 8.20 -5.02 34.25
CA GLY A 203 9.61 -4.69 33.98
C GLY A 203 10.07 -4.94 32.54
N VAL A 204 9.22 -5.49 31.66
CA VAL A 204 9.57 -5.77 30.26
C VAL A 204 8.90 -4.75 29.34
N LYS A 205 9.69 -4.10 28.47
CA LYS A 205 9.16 -3.18 27.45
C LYS A 205 8.20 -3.90 26.52
N VAL A 206 7.11 -3.21 26.15
CA VAL A 206 6.11 -3.69 25.19
C VAL A 206 6.03 -2.71 24.02
N SER A 207 6.02 -3.26 22.81
CA SER A 207 6.00 -2.48 21.56
C SER A 207 4.73 -2.70 20.75
N SER A 208 3.96 -3.75 21.05
CA SER A 208 2.70 -4.06 20.39
C SER A 208 1.61 -4.46 21.38
N TRP A 209 0.36 -4.35 20.94
CA TRP A 209 -0.79 -4.78 21.73
C TRP A 209 -0.76 -6.28 22.03
N GLU A 210 -0.30 -7.08 21.08
CA GLU A 210 -0.19 -8.54 21.21
C GLU A 210 0.84 -8.93 22.29
N GLU A 211 1.99 -8.24 22.33
CA GLU A 211 2.97 -8.42 23.41
C GLU A 211 2.37 -8.05 24.77
N LEU A 212 1.67 -6.92 24.86
CA LEU A 212 1.01 -6.48 26.08
C LEU A 212 -0.02 -7.52 26.56
N GLN A 213 -0.88 -8.01 25.67
CA GLN A 213 -1.86 -9.05 26.00
C GLN A 213 -1.19 -10.36 26.48
N ALA A 214 -0.11 -10.79 25.81
CA ALA A 214 0.64 -11.96 26.23
C ALA A 214 1.23 -11.78 27.64
N ARG A 215 1.76 -10.58 27.97
CA ARG A 215 2.30 -10.25 29.30
C ARG A 215 1.21 -10.21 30.36
N ILE A 216 0.06 -9.62 30.07
CA ILE A 216 -1.09 -9.61 30.99
C ILE A 216 -1.52 -11.05 31.29
N THR A 217 -1.63 -11.88 30.25
CA THR A 217 -2.02 -13.30 30.40
C THR A 217 -1.00 -14.09 31.22
N ALA A 218 0.30 -13.89 30.97
CA ALA A 218 1.36 -14.58 31.72
C ALA A 218 1.49 -14.12 33.17
N GLY A 219 1.17 -12.86 33.48
CA GLY A 219 1.21 -12.29 34.82
C GLY A 219 0.08 -12.77 35.74
N GLY A 220 -0.99 -13.30 35.15
CA GLY A 220 -2.17 -13.74 35.89
C GLY A 220 -2.77 -12.63 36.73
N THR A 221 -3.15 -12.98 37.98
CA THR A 221 -3.75 -12.03 38.95
C THR A 221 -2.75 -11.44 39.97
N SER A 222 -1.44 -11.64 39.72
CA SER A 222 -0.42 -11.09 40.60
C SER A 222 -0.25 -9.57 40.39
N PRO A 223 -0.01 -8.79 41.48
CA PRO A 223 0.32 -7.37 41.37
C PRO A 223 1.52 -7.15 40.45
N THR A 224 1.34 -6.35 39.41
CA THR A 224 2.33 -6.13 38.34
C THR A 224 2.67 -4.64 38.24
N GLN A 225 3.96 -4.32 38.19
CA GLN A 225 4.44 -2.95 37.94
C GLN A 225 4.27 -2.63 36.45
N VAL A 226 3.62 -1.51 36.17
CA VAL A 226 3.32 -1.04 34.79
C VAL A 226 3.85 0.38 34.66
N VAL A 227 4.66 0.62 33.61
CA VAL A 227 5.08 1.98 33.25
C VAL A 227 4.16 2.49 32.14
N VAL A 228 3.52 3.60 32.42
CA VAL A 228 2.68 4.33 31.47
C VAL A 228 3.30 5.67 31.14
N GLU A 229 3.21 6.11 29.90
CA GLU A 229 3.55 7.46 29.47
C GLU A 229 2.25 8.26 29.31
N ARG A 230 2.22 9.40 30.00
CA ARG A 230 1.12 10.39 29.95
C ARG A 230 1.72 11.78 29.78
N ASP A 231 1.33 12.50 28.74
CA ASP A 231 1.80 13.86 28.43
C ASP A 231 3.35 13.95 28.34
N GLY A 232 3.98 12.89 27.80
CA GLY A 232 5.44 12.80 27.67
C GLY A 232 6.20 12.44 28.96
N ALA A 233 5.50 12.21 30.07
CA ALA A 233 6.09 11.81 31.35
C ALA A 233 5.77 10.35 31.69
N GLU A 234 6.80 9.58 32.05
CA GLU A 234 6.63 8.20 32.50
C GLU A 234 6.17 8.16 33.96
N ARG A 235 5.23 7.29 34.26
CA ARG A 235 4.68 7.01 35.59
C ARG A 235 4.61 5.52 35.82
N THR A 236 5.05 5.08 36.99
CA THR A 236 4.94 3.68 37.39
C THR A 236 3.74 3.51 38.30
N VAL A 237 2.88 2.57 37.94
CA VAL A 237 1.70 2.19 38.71
C VAL A 237 1.69 0.68 38.93
N SER A 238 1.01 0.22 40.01
CA SER A 238 0.82 -1.21 40.27
C SER A 238 -0.59 -1.61 39.88
N VAL A 239 -0.71 -2.61 39.00
CA VAL A 239 -1.99 -3.13 38.52
C VAL A 239 -2.15 -4.59 38.94
N THR A 240 -3.28 -4.93 39.52
CA THR A 240 -3.63 -6.30 39.88
C THR A 240 -4.81 -6.73 39.01
N ALA A 241 -4.55 -7.58 38.01
CA ALA A 241 -5.61 -8.09 37.15
C ALA A 241 -6.58 -8.97 37.92
N VAL A 242 -7.84 -9.01 37.51
CA VAL A 242 -8.87 -9.90 38.05
C VAL A 242 -9.20 -10.99 37.08
N GLU A 243 -9.57 -12.17 37.56
CA GLU A 243 -9.99 -13.26 36.71
C GLU A 243 -11.45 -13.09 36.30
N VAL A 244 -11.72 -13.12 35.00
CA VAL A 244 -13.07 -13.03 34.46
C VAL A 244 -13.34 -14.18 33.48
N GLN A 245 -14.57 -14.66 33.47
CA GLN A 245 -15.02 -15.63 32.48
C GLN A 245 -15.36 -14.92 31.17
N ARG A 246 -14.68 -15.30 30.09
CA ARG A 246 -14.93 -14.74 28.75
C ARG A 246 -15.37 -15.82 27.78
N THR A 247 -16.34 -15.46 26.93
CA THR A 247 -16.77 -16.31 25.81
C THR A 247 -15.60 -16.62 24.89
N VAL A 248 -15.37 -17.91 24.63
CA VAL A 248 -14.41 -18.34 23.61
C VAL A 248 -15.05 -18.10 22.25
N ARG A 249 -14.35 -17.36 21.39
CA ARG A 249 -14.79 -17.07 20.02
C ARG A 249 -13.85 -17.73 19.02
N ASP A 250 -14.40 -18.17 17.90
CA ASP A 250 -13.62 -18.71 16.77
C ASP A 250 -12.92 -17.58 15.97
N SER A 251 -12.25 -17.96 14.86
CA SER A 251 -11.55 -17.04 13.97
C SER A 251 -12.47 -16.05 13.23
N GLN A 252 -13.78 -16.34 13.20
CA GLN A 252 -14.81 -15.48 12.60
C GLN A 252 -15.53 -14.62 13.64
N GLY A 253 -15.12 -14.74 14.93
CA GLY A 253 -15.73 -13.99 16.04
C GLY A 253 -17.02 -14.61 16.60
N ALA A 254 -17.46 -15.77 16.12
CA ALA A 254 -18.64 -16.44 16.60
C ALA A 254 -18.36 -17.20 17.92
N PRO A 255 -19.34 -17.27 18.86
CA PRO A 255 -19.19 -18.01 20.10
C PRO A 255 -18.99 -19.52 19.84
N VAL A 256 -17.93 -20.09 20.38
CA VAL A 256 -17.70 -21.54 20.33
C VAL A 256 -18.63 -22.22 21.34
N LYS A 257 -19.37 -23.24 20.88
CA LYS A 257 -20.24 -24.05 21.72
C LYS A 257 -19.57 -25.37 22.08
N ASP A 258 -19.86 -25.89 23.24
CA ASP A 258 -19.45 -27.24 23.67
C ASP A 258 -20.38 -28.33 23.07
N ALA A 259 -20.09 -29.59 23.41
CA ALA A 259 -20.89 -30.73 22.94
C ALA A 259 -22.35 -30.72 23.41
N SER A 260 -22.68 -29.95 24.45
CA SER A 260 -24.06 -29.78 24.96
C SER A 260 -24.80 -28.59 24.31
N GLY A 261 -24.11 -27.81 23.46
CA GLY A 261 -24.66 -26.62 22.84
C GLY A 261 -24.52 -25.35 23.69
N ALA A 262 -23.91 -25.43 24.89
CA ALA A 262 -23.65 -24.29 25.74
C ALA A 262 -22.45 -23.48 25.25
N VAL A 263 -22.52 -22.14 25.44
CA VAL A 263 -21.40 -21.24 25.05
C VAL A 263 -20.20 -21.54 25.95
N ARG A 264 -19.09 -21.85 25.31
CA ARG A 264 -17.83 -22.15 26.01
C ARG A 264 -17.21 -20.86 26.56
N THR A 265 -16.92 -20.84 27.88
CA THR A 265 -16.22 -19.75 28.55
C THR A 265 -14.83 -20.19 29.01
N GLN A 266 -13.92 -19.23 29.13
CA GLN A 266 -12.59 -19.45 29.65
C GLN A 266 -12.22 -18.33 30.63
N ALA A 267 -11.66 -18.70 31.78
CA ALA A 267 -11.08 -17.77 32.71
C ALA A 267 -9.88 -17.07 32.10
N ARG A 268 -9.84 -15.74 32.16
CA ARG A 268 -8.73 -14.93 31.67
C ARG A 268 -8.45 -13.76 32.59
N PRO A 269 -7.17 -13.39 32.80
CA PRO A 269 -6.83 -12.16 33.49
C PRO A 269 -7.40 -10.95 32.73
N TYR A 270 -8.04 -10.06 33.46
CA TYR A 270 -8.68 -8.86 32.93
C TYR A 270 -8.15 -7.63 33.64
N VAL A 271 -7.83 -6.59 32.86
CA VAL A 271 -7.29 -5.33 33.36
C VAL A 271 -8.23 -4.15 33.09
N GLY A 272 -9.09 -4.26 32.10
CA GLY A 272 -10.05 -3.22 31.71
C GLY A 272 -9.41 -2.11 30.85
N ILE A 273 -8.61 -2.48 29.86
CA ILE A 273 -7.99 -1.55 28.91
C ILE A 273 -8.31 -1.97 27.47
N SER A 274 -8.48 -0.98 26.59
CA SER A 274 -8.67 -1.19 25.16
C SER A 274 -7.63 -0.39 24.36
N PRO A 275 -7.10 -0.96 23.26
CA PRO A 275 -6.10 -0.29 22.44
C PRO A 275 -6.70 0.82 21.57
N SER A 276 -5.92 1.83 21.26
CA SER A 276 -6.23 2.71 20.13
C SER A 276 -5.73 2.11 18.81
N LEU A 277 -6.43 2.41 17.73
CA LEU A 277 -5.93 2.13 16.39
C LEU A 277 -4.90 3.20 16.01
N GLY A 278 -3.83 2.77 15.39
CA GLY A 278 -2.76 3.64 14.92
C GLY A 278 -1.86 2.92 13.93
N THR A 279 -0.75 3.53 13.58
CA THR A 279 0.26 2.92 12.71
C THR A 279 1.44 2.44 13.55
N ILE A 280 1.93 1.25 13.23
CA ILE A 280 3.05 0.60 13.94
C ILE A 280 4.19 0.41 12.95
N PRO A 281 5.29 1.21 13.07
CA PRO A 281 6.49 1.01 12.25
C PRO A 281 7.04 -0.40 12.44
N GLN A 282 7.42 -1.03 11.33
CA GLN A 282 7.90 -2.40 11.34
C GLN A 282 9.42 -2.45 11.35
N SER A 283 9.97 -3.44 12.06
CA SER A 283 11.42 -3.65 12.06
C SER A 283 11.93 -3.99 10.66
N PRO A 284 13.15 -3.55 10.28
CA PRO A 284 13.70 -3.75 8.94
C PRO A 284 13.68 -5.22 8.47
N GLY A 285 13.87 -6.18 9.39
CA GLY A 285 13.82 -7.60 9.07
C GLY A 285 12.45 -8.14 8.65
N LYS A 286 11.36 -7.48 9.06
CA LYS A 286 9.98 -7.88 8.68
C LYS A 286 9.54 -7.28 7.35
N ILE A 287 10.17 -6.18 6.89
CA ILE A 287 9.75 -5.43 5.69
C ILE A 287 9.72 -6.31 4.43
N PRO A 288 10.76 -7.12 4.11
CA PRO A 288 10.73 -7.96 2.90
C PRO A 288 9.58 -8.98 2.90
N VAL A 289 9.28 -9.56 4.05
CA VAL A 289 8.17 -10.53 4.19
C VAL A 289 6.83 -9.84 3.95
N LEU A 290 6.61 -8.67 4.54
CA LEU A 290 5.38 -7.88 4.37
C LEU A 290 5.20 -7.41 2.92
N ILE A 291 6.28 -7.00 2.25
CA ILE A 291 6.26 -6.67 0.81
C ILE A 291 5.89 -7.90 -0.01
N GLY A 292 6.49 -9.05 0.27
CA GLY A 292 6.17 -10.31 -0.40
C GLY A 292 4.69 -10.70 -0.23
N GLN A 293 4.13 -10.53 0.96
CA GLN A 293 2.72 -10.76 1.24
C GLN A 293 1.81 -9.77 0.48
N ALA A 294 2.18 -8.49 0.43
CA ALA A 294 1.43 -7.48 -0.32
C ALA A 294 1.42 -7.77 -1.82
N ILE A 295 2.58 -8.13 -2.41
CA ILE A 295 2.68 -8.53 -3.82
C ILE A 295 1.86 -9.79 -4.07
N GLY A 296 2.00 -10.82 -3.24
CA GLY A 296 1.24 -12.08 -3.36
C GLY A 296 -0.27 -11.86 -3.25
N GLY A 297 -0.70 -11.02 -2.31
CA GLY A 297 -2.10 -10.61 -2.16
C GLY A 297 -2.64 -9.89 -3.40
N THR A 298 -1.86 -8.96 -3.94
CA THR A 298 -2.21 -8.24 -5.18
C THR A 298 -2.34 -9.19 -6.37
N LEU A 299 -1.38 -10.10 -6.55
CA LEU A 299 -1.43 -11.10 -7.63
C LEU A 299 -2.65 -12.02 -7.50
N LYS A 300 -2.95 -12.47 -6.27
CA LYS A 300 -4.16 -13.24 -5.98
C LYS A 300 -5.41 -12.45 -6.31
N ALA A 301 -5.50 -11.19 -5.89
CA ALA A 301 -6.64 -10.32 -6.17
C ALA A 301 -6.84 -10.16 -7.68
N ILE A 302 -5.76 -9.91 -8.46
CA ILE A 302 -5.82 -9.83 -9.92
C ILE A 302 -6.31 -11.15 -10.53
N ALA A 303 -5.81 -12.28 -10.06
CA ALA A 303 -6.20 -13.61 -10.58
C ALA A 303 -7.67 -13.94 -10.29
N THR A 304 -8.21 -13.48 -9.15
CA THR A 304 -9.61 -13.71 -8.75
C THR A 304 -10.58 -12.64 -9.29
N LEU A 305 -10.08 -11.51 -9.80
CA LEU A 305 -10.89 -10.40 -10.28
C LEU A 305 -11.94 -10.80 -11.35
N PRO A 306 -11.65 -11.66 -12.35
CA PRO A 306 -12.66 -12.08 -13.31
C PRO A 306 -13.84 -12.82 -12.68
N VAL A 307 -13.56 -13.67 -11.67
CA VAL A 307 -14.59 -14.42 -10.92
C VAL A 307 -15.41 -13.46 -10.07
N GLY A 308 -14.75 -12.54 -9.37
CA GLY A 308 -15.43 -11.52 -8.56
C GLY A 308 -16.32 -10.62 -9.42
N LEU A 309 -15.86 -10.22 -10.60
CA LEU A 309 -16.65 -9.43 -11.54
C LEU A 309 -17.87 -10.22 -12.05
N TYR A 310 -17.71 -11.51 -12.34
CA TYR A 310 -18.82 -12.39 -12.73
C TYR A 310 -19.92 -12.43 -11.65
N HIS A 311 -19.54 -12.69 -10.39
CA HIS A 311 -20.51 -12.69 -9.28
C HIS A 311 -21.13 -11.31 -9.02
N ALA A 312 -20.37 -10.23 -9.17
CA ALA A 312 -20.89 -8.87 -9.05
C ALA A 312 -21.97 -8.57 -10.10
N VAL A 313 -21.74 -9.00 -11.35
CA VAL A 313 -22.75 -8.87 -12.45
C VAL A 313 -23.98 -9.72 -12.14
N GLN A 314 -23.81 -10.96 -11.71
CA GLN A 314 -24.93 -11.84 -11.32
C GLN A 314 -25.77 -11.24 -10.18
N ALA A 315 -25.12 -10.67 -9.16
CA ALA A 315 -25.79 -9.99 -8.08
C ALA A 315 -26.52 -8.72 -8.53
N ALA A 316 -25.94 -7.97 -9.48
CA ALA A 316 -26.57 -6.79 -10.06
C ALA A 316 -27.80 -7.13 -10.91
N LEU A 317 -27.80 -8.31 -11.54
CA LEU A 317 -28.95 -8.84 -12.30
C LEU A 317 -29.99 -9.56 -11.42
N GLY A 318 -29.78 -9.64 -10.10
CA GLY A 318 -30.69 -10.29 -9.16
C GLY A 318 -30.71 -11.83 -9.24
N VAL A 319 -29.71 -12.43 -9.89
CA VAL A 319 -29.60 -13.88 -10.07
C VAL A 319 -28.97 -14.53 -8.84
N GLU A 320 -28.10 -13.81 -8.13
CA GLU A 320 -27.39 -14.29 -6.94
C GLU A 320 -27.50 -13.29 -5.79
N GLN A 321 -27.69 -13.78 -4.55
CA GLN A 321 -27.65 -12.89 -3.38
C GLN A 321 -26.18 -12.47 -3.13
N ARG A 322 -25.98 -11.18 -2.83
CA ARG A 322 -24.66 -10.69 -2.41
C ARG A 322 -24.15 -11.48 -1.22
N SER A 323 -23.11 -12.27 -1.40
CA SER A 323 -22.40 -12.88 -0.28
C SER A 323 -21.56 -11.81 0.41
N ALA A 324 -21.56 -11.80 1.74
CA ALA A 324 -20.73 -10.90 2.54
C ALA A 324 -19.23 -11.05 2.26
N ASP A 325 -18.82 -12.17 1.67
CA ASP A 325 -17.42 -12.50 1.31
C ASP A 325 -16.97 -11.95 -0.06
N SER A 326 -17.85 -11.31 -0.83
CA SER A 326 -17.49 -10.86 -2.20
C SER A 326 -16.52 -9.67 -2.23
N GLY A 327 -16.17 -9.07 -1.09
CA GLY A 327 -15.13 -8.02 -0.99
C GLY A 327 -15.40 -6.75 -1.80
N VAL A 328 -16.60 -6.62 -2.39
CA VAL A 328 -17.06 -5.43 -3.11
C VAL A 328 -18.03 -4.72 -2.19
N VAL A 329 -17.51 -3.72 -1.46
CA VAL A 329 -18.29 -2.74 -0.71
C VAL A 329 -18.74 -1.66 -1.66
#